data_59a4b94e56528c268907a7bb2ed90095
#
_entry.id   59a4b94e56528c268907a7bb2ed90095
#
_cell.length_a   1.000
_cell.length_b   1.000
_cell.length_c   1.000
_cell.angle_alpha   90.00
_cell.angle_beta   90.00
_cell.angle_gamma   90.00
#
_symmetry.space_group_name_H-M   'P 1'
#
loop_
_entity.id
_entity.type
_entity.pdbx_description
1 polymer ?
#
loop_
_entity_poly.entity_id
_entity_poly.type
_entity_poly.pdbx_seq_one_letter_code
_entity_poly.pdbx_strand_id
1 'polypeptide(L)'
;ATLVKRMEELGIGRPSTYAPTISTIQQREYVEKGNKEGTKREYDLLKLKNSRITESVKSEVTGKEKAKLLPTDIGTVVNDFLMTYFPEILDYNFTANVEKEFDEVAEGTKEWTGMMEDFYQGFHPLVEKTLNVKTEHKVGERMLGNDPVSGKPVYVKIGRFGPVIQIGSAEDNEKPRFAQLTKGLSMETITLEEALESFKLPRNLGEYEGKEIMVGVGKFGPYV
;
A
#
# COMPACT_ATOMS: atom_id res chain seq x y z
N ALA A 1 -6.36 19.57 3.94
CA ALA A 1 -6.46 20.73 3.05
C ALA A 1 -5.87 20.47 1.66
N THR A 2 -4.62 19.95 1.56
CA THR A 2 -3.95 19.77 0.25
C THR A 2 -4.61 18.69 -0.60
N LEU A 3 -5.02 17.55 0.00
CA LEU A 3 -5.69 16.46 -0.72
C LEU A 3 -7.04 16.89 -1.24
N VAL A 4 -7.87 17.53 -0.40
CA VAL A 4 -9.20 18.04 -0.81
C VAL A 4 -9.05 19.05 -1.95
N LYS A 5 -8.11 19.99 -1.84
CA LYS A 5 -7.83 20.94 -2.92
C LYS A 5 -7.46 20.23 -4.23
N ARG A 6 -6.65 19.17 -4.15
CA ARG A 6 -6.27 18.40 -5.34
C ARG A 6 -7.44 17.60 -5.94
N MET A 7 -8.33 17.06 -5.11
CA MET A 7 -9.56 16.41 -5.57
C MET A 7 -10.47 17.42 -6.29
N GLU A 8 -10.61 18.61 -5.73
CA GLU A 8 -11.39 19.71 -6.34
C GLU A 8 -10.82 20.15 -7.69
N GLU A 9 -9.50 20.35 -7.78
CA GLU A 9 -8.81 20.68 -9.03
C GLU A 9 -8.98 19.62 -10.13
N LEU A 10 -9.10 18.35 -9.75
CA LEU A 10 -9.28 17.22 -10.66
C LEU A 10 -10.76 16.89 -10.91
N GLY A 11 -11.71 17.60 -10.29
CA GLY A 11 -13.13 17.30 -10.40
C GLY A 11 -13.55 15.98 -9.74
N ILE A 12 -12.77 15.46 -8.79
CA ILE A 12 -13.06 14.20 -8.09
C ILE A 12 -13.94 14.50 -6.86
N GLY A 13 -15.20 14.10 -6.92
CA GLY A 13 -16.16 14.29 -5.83
C GLY A 13 -16.70 15.72 -5.72
N ARG A 14 -17.50 15.94 -4.70
CA ARG A 14 -18.14 17.20 -4.35
C ARG A 14 -17.83 17.57 -2.90
N PRO A 15 -18.07 18.80 -2.45
CA PRO A 15 -17.84 19.21 -1.05
C PRO A 15 -18.44 18.28 -0.02
N SER A 16 -19.62 17.72 -0.29
CA SER A 16 -20.32 16.76 0.59
C SER A 16 -19.65 15.38 0.65
N THR A 17 -18.86 14.98 -0.34
CA THR A 17 -18.26 13.64 -0.44
C THR A 17 -16.78 13.58 -0.08
N TYR A 18 -16.06 14.70 -0.02
CA TYR A 18 -14.62 14.69 0.27
C TYR A 18 -14.29 14.06 1.63
N ALA A 19 -14.97 14.51 2.69
CA ALA A 19 -14.71 14.00 4.03
C ALA A 19 -15.11 12.53 4.19
N PRO A 20 -16.31 12.06 3.73
CA PRO A 20 -16.65 10.64 3.73
C PRO A 20 -15.67 9.77 2.97
N THR A 21 -15.22 10.18 1.78
CA THR A 21 -14.23 9.43 0.98
C THR A 21 -12.91 9.26 1.74
N ILE A 22 -12.36 10.35 2.29
CA ILE A 22 -11.11 10.31 3.06
C ILE A 22 -11.27 9.43 4.31
N SER A 23 -12.42 9.47 4.97
CA SER A 23 -12.69 8.60 6.11
C SER A 23 -12.78 7.14 5.71
N THR A 24 -13.41 6.83 4.59
CA THR A 24 -13.58 5.45 4.09
C THR A 24 -12.26 4.80 3.74
N ILE A 25 -11.35 5.50 3.05
CA ILE A 25 -10.03 4.93 2.70
C ILE A 25 -9.16 4.70 3.93
N GLN A 26 -9.32 5.49 5.00
CA GLN A 26 -8.66 5.25 6.28
C GLN A 26 -9.29 4.07 7.04
N GLN A 27 -10.63 3.97 7.07
CA GLN A 27 -11.34 2.84 7.72
C GLN A 27 -11.04 1.50 7.04
N ARG A 28 -10.82 1.51 5.73
CA ARG A 28 -10.41 0.34 4.94
C ARG A 28 -8.91 0.07 5.02
N GLU A 29 -8.17 0.87 5.78
CA GLU A 29 -6.73 0.76 5.94
C GLU A 29 -5.95 0.86 4.63
N TYR A 30 -6.51 1.53 3.60
CA TYR A 30 -5.79 1.78 2.34
C TYR A 30 -4.75 2.89 2.51
N VAL A 31 -4.98 3.79 3.46
CA VAL A 31 -4.05 4.83 3.89
C VAL A 31 -4.03 4.94 5.41
N GLU A 32 -2.89 5.29 5.95
CA GLU A 32 -2.71 5.57 7.38
C GLU A 32 -2.08 6.95 7.61
N LYS A 33 -2.28 7.50 8.80
CA LYS A 33 -1.58 8.73 9.21
C LYS A 33 -0.20 8.38 9.70
N GLY A 34 0.81 8.87 8.99
CA GLY A 34 2.21 8.62 9.31
C GLY A 34 3.06 9.89 9.26
N ASN A 35 4.30 9.71 9.68
CA ASN A 35 5.35 10.70 9.58
C ASN A 35 6.46 10.10 8.71
N LYS A 36 6.98 10.91 7.78
CA LYS A 36 8.18 10.56 7.03
C LYS A 36 9.34 11.33 7.63
N GLU A 37 10.33 10.64 8.12
CA GLU A 37 11.57 11.26 8.56
C GLU A 37 12.35 11.69 7.31
N GLY A 38 12.73 12.96 7.26
CA GLY A 38 13.46 13.45 6.09
C GLY A 38 14.87 12.88 6.03
N THR A 39 15.50 13.01 4.87
CA THR A 39 16.90 12.66 4.65
C THR A 39 17.79 13.87 4.90
N LYS A 40 18.83 13.69 5.71
CA LYS A 40 19.85 14.73 5.91
C LYS A 40 20.65 14.90 4.62
N ARG A 41 20.70 16.13 4.11
CA ARG A 41 21.50 16.53 2.96
C ARG A 41 22.48 17.59 3.37
N GLU A 42 23.72 17.47 2.97
CA GLU A 42 24.75 18.48 3.11
C GLU A 42 24.91 19.25 1.80
N TYR A 43 25.15 20.52 1.89
CA TYR A 43 25.39 21.39 0.72
C TYR A 43 26.41 22.48 1.06
N ASP A 44 27.19 22.88 0.05
CA ASP A 44 28.17 23.94 0.16
C ASP A 44 27.50 25.30 0.01
N LEU A 45 27.73 26.17 0.98
CA LEU A 45 27.27 27.56 0.96
C LEU A 45 28.45 28.47 0.70
N LEU A 46 28.46 29.09 -0.49
CA LEU A 46 29.41 30.14 -0.85
C LEU A 46 28.81 31.50 -0.56
N LYS A 47 29.47 32.29 0.27
CA LYS A 47 29.03 33.63 0.65
C LYS A 47 30.06 34.64 0.19
N LEU A 48 29.64 35.56 -0.73
CA LEU A 48 30.46 36.70 -1.14
C LEU A 48 30.08 37.94 -0.28
N LYS A 49 31.05 38.49 0.44
CA LYS A 49 30.89 39.71 1.19
C LYS A 49 32.18 40.53 1.09
N ASN A 50 32.07 41.81 0.70
CA ASN A 50 33.20 42.72 0.56
C ASN A 50 34.35 42.09 -0.29
N SER A 51 34.01 41.55 -1.46
CA SER A 51 34.95 40.90 -2.39
C SER A 51 35.66 39.66 -1.80
N ARG A 52 35.24 39.16 -0.65
CA ARG A 52 35.76 37.94 -0.02
C ARG A 52 34.72 36.84 -0.05
N ILE A 53 35.12 35.72 -0.60
CA ILE A 53 34.31 34.49 -0.60
C ILE A 53 34.60 33.68 0.67
N THR A 54 33.56 33.31 1.38
CA THR A 54 33.64 32.35 2.49
C THR A 54 32.84 31.13 2.12
N GLU A 55 33.43 29.95 2.31
CA GLU A 55 32.84 28.66 2.06
C GLU A 55 32.47 28.01 3.40
N SER A 56 31.29 27.38 3.46
CA SER A 56 30.83 26.66 4.64
C SER A 56 29.88 25.54 4.23
N VAL A 57 30.03 24.37 4.83
CA VAL A 57 29.11 23.26 4.65
C VAL A 57 27.93 23.46 5.59
N LYS A 58 26.73 23.38 5.05
CA LYS A 58 25.48 23.37 5.82
C LYS A 58 24.73 22.07 5.62
N SER A 59 23.94 21.70 6.62
CA SER A 59 23.05 20.55 6.50
C SER A 59 21.60 20.98 6.67
N GLU A 60 20.73 20.36 5.91
CA GLU A 60 19.28 20.48 6.03
C GLU A 60 18.63 19.11 6.01
N VAL A 61 17.42 19.01 6.56
CA VAL A 61 16.59 17.82 6.48
C VAL A 61 15.53 18.07 5.41
N THR A 62 15.62 17.32 4.30
CA THR A 62 14.68 17.42 3.17
C THR A 62 13.66 16.28 3.19
N GLY A 63 12.45 16.52 2.70
CA GLY A 63 11.41 15.49 2.58
C GLY A 63 10.78 15.06 3.90
N LYS A 64 10.99 15.80 5.01
CA LYS A 64 10.31 15.54 6.28
C LYS A 64 8.83 15.89 6.16
N GLU A 65 7.98 14.90 6.44
CA GLU A 65 6.52 15.05 6.45
C GLU A 65 5.97 14.66 7.82
N LYS A 66 4.95 15.39 8.29
CA LYS A 66 4.32 15.11 9.57
C LYS A 66 2.82 15.00 9.41
N ALA A 67 2.23 13.96 10.02
CA ALA A 67 0.79 13.69 10.03
C ALA A 67 0.16 13.69 8.62
N LYS A 68 0.85 13.09 7.65
CA LYS A 68 0.35 12.90 6.28
C LYS A 68 -0.34 11.56 6.14
N LEU A 69 -1.25 11.48 5.17
CA LEU A 69 -1.79 10.19 4.73
C LEU A 69 -0.73 9.51 3.87
N LEU A 70 -0.33 8.32 4.27
CA LEU A 70 0.61 7.47 3.56
C LEU A 70 -0.14 6.22 3.08
N PRO A 71 0.11 5.73 1.85
CA PRO A 71 -0.46 4.47 1.40
C PRO A 71 0.06 3.32 2.27
N THR A 72 -0.78 2.33 2.49
CA THR A 72 -0.40 1.05 3.09
C THR A 72 -0.11 0.03 1.99
N ASP A 73 0.52 -1.10 2.35
CA ASP A 73 0.74 -2.19 1.40
C ASP A 73 -0.60 -2.70 0.82
N ILE A 74 -1.65 -2.80 1.64
CA ILE A 74 -3.00 -3.19 1.19
C ILE A 74 -3.54 -2.15 0.21
N GLY A 75 -3.39 -0.86 0.51
CA GLY A 75 -3.81 0.23 -0.37
C GLY A 75 -3.12 0.18 -1.72
N THR A 76 -1.82 -0.06 -1.75
CA THR A 76 -1.03 -0.21 -2.99
C THR A 76 -1.52 -1.41 -3.81
N VAL A 77 -1.69 -2.58 -3.18
CA VAL A 77 -2.16 -3.79 -3.87
C VAL A 77 -3.56 -3.60 -4.45
N VAL A 78 -4.48 -2.98 -3.70
CA VAL A 78 -5.84 -2.68 -4.20
C VAL A 78 -5.79 -1.70 -5.37
N ASN A 79 -4.96 -0.66 -5.27
CA ASN A 79 -4.77 0.30 -6.36
C ASN A 79 -4.26 -0.38 -7.63
N ASP A 80 -3.21 -1.20 -7.52
CA ASP A 80 -2.61 -1.89 -8.67
C ASP A 80 -3.55 -2.89 -9.31
N PHE A 81 -4.33 -3.61 -8.49
CA PHE A 81 -5.41 -4.47 -8.96
C PHE A 81 -6.45 -3.68 -9.77
N LEU A 82 -6.94 -2.58 -9.21
CA LEU A 82 -7.95 -1.76 -9.88
C LEU A 82 -7.39 -1.09 -11.16
N MET A 83 -6.16 -0.62 -11.14
CA MET A 83 -5.50 -0.07 -12.34
C MET A 83 -5.34 -1.11 -13.45
N THR A 84 -5.13 -2.37 -13.09
CA THR A 84 -4.97 -3.46 -14.06
C THR A 84 -6.29 -3.90 -14.68
N TYR A 85 -7.34 -4.02 -13.87
CA TYR A 85 -8.60 -4.62 -14.30
C TYR A 85 -9.73 -3.61 -14.57
N PHE A 86 -9.64 -2.41 -13.99
CA PHE A 86 -10.66 -1.37 -14.08
C PHE A 86 -10.06 0.03 -14.34
N PRO A 87 -9.16 0.18 -15.33
CA PRO A 87 -8.43 1.44 -15.52
C PRO A 87 -9.35 2.63 -15.79
N GLU A 88 -10.47 2.42 -16.50
CA GLU A 88 -11.44 3.48 -16.81
C GLU A 88 -12.11 4.05 -15.56
N ILE A 89 -12.39 3.21 -14.56
CA ILE A 89 -12.99 3.64 -13.28
C ILE A 89 -11.97 4.45 -12.45
N LEU A 90 -10.68 4.17 -12.60
CA LEU A 90 -9.61 4.89 -11.90
C LEU A 90 -9.12 6.13 -12.65
N ASP A 91 -9.62 6.40 -13.86
CA ASP A 91 -9.34 7.66 -14.53
C ASP A 91 -9.89 8.83 -13.71
N TYR A 92 -9.07 9.86 -13.49
CA TYR A 92 -9.47 11.02 -12.70
C TYR A 92 -10.67 11.76 -13.30
N ASN A 93 -10.85 11.71 -14.62
CA ASN A 93 -11.97 12.32 -15.30
C ASN A 93 -13.26 11.51 -15.17
N PHE A 94 -13.18 10.21 -14.81
CA PHE A 94 -14.36 9.34 -14.70
C PHE A 94 -15.40 9.95 -13.75
N THR A 95 -15.02 10.29 -12.53
CA THR A 95 -15.94 10.89 -11.55
C THR A 95 -16.48 12.22 -12.03
N ALA A 96 -15.63 13.09 -12.61
CA ALA A 96 -16.04 14.38 -13.15
C ALA A 96 -17.07 14.23 -14.28
N ASN A 97 -16.85 13.26 -15.18
CA ASN A 97 -17.78 12.98 -16.28
C ASN A 97 -19.12 12.45 -15.79
N VAL A 98 -19.13 11.47 -14.87
CA VAL A 98 -20.35 10.93 -14.26
C VAL A 98 -21.13 12.01 -13.52
N GLU A 99 -20.46 12.88 -12.78
CA GLU A 99 -21.14 13.98 -12.08
C GLU A 99 -21.75 14.99 -13.07
N LYS A 100 -21.09 15.27 -14.20
CA LYS A 100 -21.66 16.08 -15.26
C LYS A 100 -22.91 15.44 -15.88
N GLU A 101 -22.87 14.13 -16.12
CA GLU A 101 -24.03 13.40 -16.60
C GLU A 101 -25.21 13.43 -15.62
N PHE A 102 -24.94 13.39 -14.30
CA PHE A 102 -25.98 13.58 -13.30
C PHE A 102 -26.56 14.99 -13.32
N ASP A 103 -25.76 16.02 -13.56
CA ASP A 103 -26.26 17.39 -13.76
C ASP A 103 -27.17 17.45 -15.00
N GLU A 104 -26.80 16.83 -16.13
CA GLU A 104 -27.60 16.75 -17.35
C GLU A 104 -28.93 15.99 -17.12
N VAL A 105 -28.93 14.92 -16.34
CA VAL A 105 -30.15 14.22 -15.91
C VAL A 105 -31.05 15.13 -15.05
N ALA A 106 -30.45 15.85 -14.11
CA ALA A 106 -31.18 16.75 -13.24
C ALA A 106 -31.84 17.93 -14.00
N GLU A 107 -31.18 18.38 -15.09
CA GLU A 107 -31.70 19.39 -16.01
C GLU A 107 -32.75 18.85 -17.02
N GLY A 108 -32.94 17.51 -17.06
CA GLY A 108 -33.84 16.85 -17.97
C GLY A 108 -33.37 16.78 -19.42
N THR A 109 -32.06 16.99 -19.66
CA THR A 109 -31.43 16.93 -20.98
C THR A 109 -30.92 15.53 -21.33
N LYS A 110 -30.81 14.63 -20.33
CA LYS A 110 -30.33 13.25 -20.48
C LYS A 110 -31.25 12.28 -19.72
N GLU A 111 -31.53 11.12 -20.32
CA GLU A 111 -32.28 10.05 -19.66
C GLU A 111 -31.36 9.22 -18.75
N TRP A 112 -31.72 9.10 -17.48
CA TRP A 112 -30.91 8.39 -16.50
C TRP A 112 -30.79 6.89 -16.78
N THR A 113 -31.83 6.27 -17.36
CA THR A 113 -31.86 4.84 -17.71
C THR A 113 -30.83 4.51 -18.79
N GLY A 114 -30.71 5.37 -19.82
CA GLY A 114 -29.69 5.21 -20.86
C GLY A 114 -28.28 5.37 -20.30
N MET A 115 -28.07 6.37 -19.47
CA MET A 115 -26.78 6.57 -18.78
C MET A 115 -26.36 5.33 -17.96
N MET A 116 -27.31 4.76 -17.19
CA MET A 116 -27.03 3.56 -16.38
C MET A 116 -26.78 2.33 -17.23
N GLU A 117 -27.51 2.17 -18.36
CA GLU A 117 -27.31 1.08 -19.30
C GLU A 117 -25.93 1.14 -19.94
N ASP A 118 -25.52 2.29 -20.44
CA ASP A 118 -24.20 2.50 -21.04
C ASP A 118 -23.08 2.17 -20.05
N PHE A 119 -23.18 2.65 -18.82
CA PHE A 119 -22.24 2.33 -17.76
C PHE A 119 -22.20 0.82 -17.45
N TYR A 120 -23.36 0.19 -17.31
CA TYR A 120 -23.45 -1.22 -16.97
C TYR A 120 -22.88 -2.13 -18.07
N GLN A 121 -23.15 -1.81 -19.34
CA GLN A 121 -22.63 -2.56 -20.50
C GLN A 121 -21.10 -2.50 -20.58
N GLY A 122 -20.49 -1.38 -20.19
CA GLY A 122 -19.03 -1.26 -20.11
C GLY A 122 -18.43 -1.94 -18.89
N PHE A 123 -19.05 -1.78 -17.73
CA PHE A 123 -18.49 -2.20 -16.43
C PHE A 123 -18.72 -3.68 -16.10
N HIS A 124 -19.95 -4.18 -16.29
CA HIS A 124 -20.32 -5.53 -15.85
C HIS A 124 -19.48 -6.65 -16.50
N PRO A 125 -19.17 -6.62 -17.82
CA PRO A 125 -18.31 -7.61 -18.43
C PRO A 125 -16.89 -7.65 -17.84
N LEU A 126 -16.37 -6.50 -17.40
CA LEU A 126 -15.09 -6.43 -16.72
C LEU A 126 -15.14 -7.12 -15.34
N VAL A 127 -16.25 -6.96 -14.62
CA VAL A 127 -16.47 -7.65 -13.34
C VAL A 127 -16.53 -9.16 -13.55
N GLU A 128 -17.34 -9.64 -14.51
CA GLU A 128 -17.46 -11.07 -14.81
C GLU A 128 -16.12 -11.68 -15.26
N LYS A 129 -15.40 -11.00 -16.14
CA LYS A 129 -14.07 -11.41 -16.57
C LYS A 129 -13.11 -11.50 -15.37
N THR A 130 -13.12 -10.50 -14.49
CA THR A 130 -12.23 -10.45 -13.34
C THR A 130 -12.56 -11.52 -12.30
N LEU A 131 -13.84 -11.82 -12.06
CA LEU A 131 -14.26 -12.93 -11.19
C LEU A 131 -13.79 -14.30 -11.69
N ASN A 132 -13.71 -14.48 -13.01
CA ASN A 132 -13.27 -15.72 -13.64
C ASN A 132 -11.75 -15.82 -13.82
N VAL A 133 -11.02 -14.75 -13.62
CA VAL A 133 -9.55 -14.78 -13.57
C VAL A 133 -9.17 -15.57 -12.32
N LYS A 134 -9.01 -16.89 -12.49
CA LYS A 134 -8.25 -17.69 -11.51
C LYS A 134 -6.88 -17.04 -11.45
N THR A 135 -6.55 -16.53 -10.30
CA THR A 135 -5.38 -15.71 -9.99
C THR A 135 -4.06 -16.43 -10.33
N GLU A 136 -3.73 -16.55 -11.61
CA GLU A 136 -2.38 -16.91 -12.04
C GLU A 136 -1.39 -15.76 -11.82
N HIS A 137 -1.91 -14.53 -11.78
CA HIS A 137 -1.16 -13.37 -11.34
C HIS A 137 -1.53 -13.04 -9.89
N LYS A 138 -0.68 -13.42 -8.99
CA LYS A 138 -0.77 -13.12 -7.56
C LYS A 138 -0.45 -11.63 -7.37
N VAL A 139 -1.45 -10.79 -7.63
CA VAL A 139 -1.36 -9.35 -7.37
C VAL A 139 -0.94 -9.17 -5.91
N GLY A 140 0.15 -8.42 -5.69
CA GLY A 140 0.71 -8.25 -4.35
C GLY A 140 1.55 -9.43 -3.85
N GLU A 141 2.10 -10.26 -4.75
CA GLU A 141 3.15 -11.23 -4.43
C GLU A 141 4.47 -10.80 -5.08
N ARG A 142 5.54 -10.72 -4.28
CA ARG A 142 6.90 -10.43 -4.73
C ARG A 142 7.86 -11.52 -4.26
N MET A 143 8.60 -12.12 -5.19
CA MET A 143 9.68 -13.04 -4.87
C MET A 143 10.90 -12.27 -4.38
N LEU A 144 11.42 -12.64 -3.22
CA LEU A 144 12.59 -12.02 -2.59
C LEU A 144 13.89 -12.74 -2.95
N GLY A 145 13.81 -14.02 -3.28
CA GLY A 145 14.95 -14.90 -3.54
C GLY A 145 14.69 -16.30 -3.02
N ASN A 146 15.75 -17.08 -2.80
CA ASN A 146 15.65 -18.41 -2.24
C ASN A 146 16.23 -18.44 -0.81
N ASP A 147 15.58 -19.18 0.08
CA ASP A 147 16.10 -19.46 1.41
C ASP A 147 17.41 -20.23 1.33
N PRO A 148 18.51 -19.72 1.88
CA PRO A 148 19.83 -20.35 1.79
C PRO A 148 19.91 -21.70 2.48
N VAL A 149 18.98 -22.02 3.40
CA VAL A 149 18.96 -23.28 4.15
C VAL A 149 18.20 -24.36 3.40
N SER A 150 16.99 -24.06 2.93
CA SER A 150 16.11 -25.04 2.27
C SER A 150 16.19 -25.01 0.73
N GLY A 151 16.77 -23.96 0.15
CA GLY A 151 16.78 -23.70 -1.30
C GLY A 151 15.40 -23.29 -1.86
N LYS A 152 14.36 -23.22 -1.02
CA LYS A 152 12.98 -22.93 -1.43
C LYS A 152 12.79 -21.43 -1.69
N PRO A 153 11.89 -21.07 -2.62
CA PRO A 153 11.61 -19.67 -2.91
C PRO A 153 10.94 -18.97 -1.71
N VAL A 154 11.30 -17.71 -1.51
CA VAL A 154 10.76 -16.84 -0.47
C VAL A 154 9.94 -15.74 -1.13
N TYR A 155 8.70 -15.60 -0.72
CA TYR A 155 7.76 -14.61 -1.22
C TYR A 155 7.28 -13.71 -0.09
N VAL A 156 7.03 -12.45 -0.40
CA VAL A 156 6.17 -11.58 0.40
C VAL A 156 4.87 -11.37 -0.35
N LYS A 157 3.74 -11.50 0.35
CA LYS A 157 2.40 -11.40 -0.25
C LYS A 157 1.34 -10.96 0.75
N ILE A 158 0.17 -10.54 0.25
CA ILE A 158 -0.99 -10.27 1.09
C ILE A 158 -1.66 -11.59 1.47
N GLY A 159 -1.69 -11.88 2.75
CA GLY A 159 -2.45 -12.98 3.34
C GLY A 159 -3.80 -12.52 3.90
N ARG A 160 -4.58 -13.47 4.45
CA ARG A 160 -5.92 -13.19 5.01
C ARG A 160 -5.90 -12.13 6.13
N PHE A 161 -4.80 -12.01 6.85
CA PHE A 161 -4.67 -11.12 8.02
C PHE A 161 -3.59 -10.03 7.80
N GLY A 162 -3.32 -9.68 6.56
CA GLY A 162 -2.31 -8.68 6.17
C GLY A 162 -1.08 -9.28 5.49
N PRO A 163 -0.02 -8.48 5.32
CA PRO A 163 1.20 -8.92 4.66
C PRO A 163 1.88 -10.08 5.38
N VAL A 164 2.24 -11.10 4.62
CA VAL A 164 2.93 -12.31 5.12
C VAL A 164 4.13 -12.65 4.25
N ILE A 165 5.12 -13.29 4.86
CA ILE A 165 6.27 -13.88 4.19
C ILE A 165 6.02 -15.38 4.10
N GLN A 166 6.28 -15.98 2.96
CA GLN A 166 6.14 -17.41 2.70
C GLN A 166 7.45 -18.00 2.22
N ILE A 167 7.85 -19.13 2.78
CA ILE A 167 8.95 -19.98 2.28
C ILE A 167 8.34 -21.24 1.70
N GLY A 168 8.68 -21.54 0.45
CA GLY A 168 8.17 -22.68 -0.30
C GLY A 168 6.86 -22.39 -1.05
N SER A 169 6.44 -23.30 -1.89
CA SER A 169 5.23 -23.25 -2.71
C SER A 169 4.15 -24.21 -2.19
N ALA A 170 2.90 -23.99 -2.57
CA ALA A 170 1.82 -24.94 -2.31
C ALA A 170 1.97 -26.24 -3.13
N GLU A 171 2.82 -26.23 -4.16
CA GLU A 171 3.12 -27.37 -5.03
C GLU A 171 4.27 -28.21 -4.49
N ASP A 172 4.97 -27.75 -3.44
CA ASP A 172 6.05 -28.49 -2.81
C ASP A 172 5.50 -29.67 -2.01
N ASN A 173 6.29 -30.74 -1.87
CA ASN A 173 5.92 -31.91 -1.06
C ASN A 173 5.73 -31.57 0.44
N GLU A 174 6.28 -30.47 0.89
CA GLU A 174 6.17 -29.95 2.25
C GLU A 174 5.30 -28.71 2.28
N LYS A 175 4.49 -28.57 3.32
CA LYS A 175 3.66 -27.37 3.52
C LYS A 175 4.53 -26.11 3.61
N PRO A 176 4.16 -25.03 2.90
CA PRO A 176 4.87 -23.76 3.00
C PRO A 176 4.84 -23.22 4.43
N ARG A 177 5.94 -22.57 4.81
CA ARG A 177 6.05 -21.88 6.11
C ARG A 177 5.62 -20.43 5.92
N PHE A 178 4.96 -19.88 6.94
CA PHE A 178 4.49 -18.49 6.91
C PHE A 178 4.98 -17.73 8.14
N ALA A 179 5.36 -16.48 7.95
CA ALA A 179 5.62 -15.52 9.01
C ALA A 179 4.90 -14.21 8.69
N GLN A 180 4.45 -13.49 9.71
CA GLN A 180 3.83 -12.18 9.53
C GLN A 180 4.90 -11.13 9.26
N LEU A 181 4.63 -10.19 8.36
CA LEU A 181 5.54 -9.07 8.10
C LEU A 181 5.65 -8.22 9.37
N THR A 182 6.88 -7.97 9.80
CA THR A 182 7.15 -7.16 11.00
C THR A 182 6.70 -5.72 10.80
N LYS A 183 6.07 -5.12 11.81
CA LYS A 183 5.68 -3.71 11.76
C LYS A 183 6.86 -2.81 11.43
N GLY A 184 6.65 -1.90 10.49
CA GLY A 184 7.67 -0.96 10.01
C GLY A 184 8.43 -1.43 8.78
N LEU A 185 8.26 -2.68 8.34
CA LEU A 185 8.72 -3.17 7.04
C LEU A 185 7.59 -3.07 6.04
N SER A 186 7.92 -2.74 4.78
CA SER A 186 6.99 -2.69 3.66
C SER A 186 7.24 -3.85 2.70
N MET A 187 6.18 -4.37 2.09
CA MET A 187 6.28 -5.39 1.04
C MET A 187 7.12 -4.93 -0.15
N GLU A 188 7.14 -3.63 -0.44
CA GLU A 188 7.90 -3.07 -1.57
C GLU A 188 9.41 -3.06 -1.31
N THR A 189 9.81 -2.81 -0.07
CA THR A 189 11.23 -2.54 0.26
C THR A 189 11.93 -3.65 1.01
N ILE A 190 11.19 -4.61 1.60
CA ILE A 190 11.77 -5.71 2.37
C ILE A 190 12.79 -6.50 1.56
N THR A 191 13.95 -6.77 2.16
CA THR A 191 15.00 -7.63 1.60
C THR A 191 14.78 -9.10 1.98
N LEU A 192 15.50 -10.00 1.32
CA LEU A 192 15.48 -11.43 1.64
C LEU A 192 15.96 -11.68 3.08
N GLU A 193 17.02 -10.99 3.50
CA GLU A 193 17.60 -11.12 4.83
C GLU A 193 16.61 -10.71 5.93
N GLU A 194 15.96 -9.56 5.76
CA GLU A 194 14.93 -9.07 6.69
C GLU A 194 13.72 -10.01 6.76
N ALA A 195 13.33 -10.58 5.62
CA ALA A 195 12.25 -11.57 5.54
C ALA A 195 12.59 -12.85 6.33
N LEU A 196 13.80 -13.36 6.16
CA LEU A 196 14.27 -14.56 6.87
C LEU A 196 14.38 -14.35 8.39
N GLU A 197 14.67 -13.13 8.85
CA GLU A 197 14.67 -12.78 10.29
C GLU A 197 13.29 -13.06 10.93
N SER A 198 12.19 -12.85 10.19
CA SER A 198 10.83 -13.09 10.69
C SER A 198 10.55 -14.57 10.99
N PHE A 199 11.33 -15.50 10.43
CA PHE A 199 11.21 -16.94 10.69
C PHE A 199 12.07 -17.44 11.86
N LYS A 200 12.87 -16.58 12.46
CA LYS A 200 13.63 -16.89 13.67
C LYS A 200 12.75 -16.94 14.92
N LEU A 201 11.51 -16.48 14.80
CA LEU A 201 10.49 -16.54 15.85
C LEU A 201 9.32 -17.46 15.42
N PRO A 202 8.67 -18.18 16.35
CA PRO A 202 9.00 -18.29 17.78
C PRO A 202 10.30 -19.03 18.03
N ARG A 203 11.04 -18.64 19.08
CA ARG A 203 12.31 -19.24 19.47
C ARG A 203 12.23 -19.76 20.90
N ASN A 204 12.70 -20.99 21.10
CA ASN A 204 12.86 -21.56 22.44
C ASN A 204 14.12 -20.93 23.08
N LEU A 205 13.96 -20.34 24.27
CA LEU A 205 15.03 -19.72 25.05
C LEU A 205 15.60 -20.68 26.11
N GLY A 206 15.05 -21.88 26.23
CA GLY A 206 15.41 -22.86 27.23
C GLY A 206 14.29 -23.13 28.24
N GLU A 207 14.61 -23.76 29.35
CA GLU A 207 13.66 -24.10 30.40
C GLU A 207 13.88 -23.21 31.64
N TYR A 208 12.79 -22.83 32.30
CA TYR A 208 12.77 -22.19 33.60
C TYR A 208 11.68 -22.85 34.45
N GLU A 209 12.04 -23.33 35.64
CA GLU A 209 11.15 -24.03 36.57
C GLU A 209 10.41 -25.25 35.91
N GLY A 210 11.11 -25.98 35.01
CA GLY A 210 10.56 -27.15 34.35
C GLY A 210 9.55 -26.84 33.22
N LYS A 211 9.49 -25.58 32.75
CA LYS A 211 8.67 -25.14 31.63
C LYS A 211 9.52 -24.53 30.53
N GLU A 212 9.22 -24.86 29.29
CA GLU A 212 9.87 -24.25 28.14
C GLU A 212 9.48 -22.77 28.02
N ILE A 213 10.48 -21.92 27.81
CA ILE A 213 10.29 -20.50 27.54
C ILE A 213 10.36 -20.28 26.03
N MET A 214 9.24 -19.84 25.45
CA MET A 214 9.13 -19.50 24.04
C MET A 214 8.97 -17.99 23.87
N VAL A 215 9.78 -17.38 23.01
CA VAL A 215 9.59 -15.98 22.59
C VAL A 215 9.05 -15.92 21.18
N GLY A 216 8.06 -15.08 20.96
CA GLY A 216 7.43 -14.93 19.67
C GLY A 216 6.74 -13.57 19.49
N VAL A 217 6.13 -13.38 18.33
CA VAL A 217 5.27 -12.22 18.04
C VAL A 217 3.86 -12.74 17.74
N GLY A 218 2.90 -12.32 18.54
CA GLY A 218 1.49 -12.66 18.37
C GLY A 218 0.64 -11.48 17.90
N LYS A 219 -0.67 -11.69 17.82
CA LYS A 219 -1.64 -10.68 17.38
C LYS A 219 -1.55 -9.36 18.17
N PHE A 220 -1.19 -9.44 19.44
CA PHE A 220 -1.11 -8.28 20.35
C PHE A 220 0.31 -7.76 20.55
N GLY A 221 1.29 -8.29 19.83
CA GLY A 221 2.70 -7.91 19.91
C GLY A 221 3.62 -9.03 20.38
N PRO A 222 4.87 -8.70 20.75
CA PRO A 222 5.82 -9.67 21.29
C PRO A 222 5.30 -10.32 22.59
N TYR A 223 5.56 -11.62 22.74
CA TYR A 223 5.24 -12.38 23.95
C TYR A 223 6.39 -13.32 24.35
N VAL A 224 6.44 -13.67 25.59
CA VAL A 224 7.29 -14.71 26.18
C VAL A 224 6.43 -15.74 26.84
#